data_c86163744587625f259d3587bb8ad172
#
_entry.id   c86163744587625f259d3587bb8ad172
#
_cell.length_a   1.000
_cell.length_b   1.000
_cell.length_c   1.000
_cell.angle_alpha   90.00
_cell.angle_beta   90.00
_cell.angle_gamma   90.00
#
_symmetry.space_group_name_H-M   'P 1'
#
loop_
_entity.id
_entity.type
_entity.pdbx_description
1 polymer ?
#
loop_
_entity_poly.entity_id
_entity_poly.type
_entity_poly.pdbx_seq_one_letter_code
_entity_poly.pdbx_strand_id
1 'polypeptide(L)'
;MGRNILIIVDMQNDFITGALGTPEAQAIVPYVKNQLKFAREQGYEIYFTFDTHNENYFDTLEGKVLPVSHCQFGTKGWDICENLNDTWSHNVLKSTFGYPNWNHILGSDVNIDHIVLMGVCTDICVISNALILRAWYPNTPIYVDQSGCAGTTPENHQAALRVMESCQIRLIGE
;
A
#
# COMPACT_ATOMS: atom_id res chain seq x y z
N MET A 1 6.46 -1.17 25.34
CA MET A 1 5.75 -0.41 24.29
C MET A 1 5.64 -1.32 23.10
N GLY A 2 4.47 -1.41 22.49
CA GLY A 2 4.29 -2.18 21.28
C GLY A 2 4.88 -1.47 20.07
N ARG A 3 4.85 -2.15 18.94
CA ARG A 3 5.36 -1.66 17.65
C ARG A 3 4.25 -0.89 16.94
N ASN A 4 4.55 0.28 16.45
CA ASN A 4 3.69 1.01 15.54
C ASN A 4 4.18 0.75 14.11
N ILE A 5 3.28 0.38 13.20
CA ILE A 5 3.63 -0.02 11.85
C ILE A 5 2.96 0.91 10.85
N LEU A 6 3.74 1.42 9.89
CA LEU A 6 3.25 2.13 8.72
C LEU A 6 3.56 1.31 7.47
N ILE A 7 2.53 1.03 6.67
CA ILE A 7 2.65 0.36 5.38
C ILE A 7 2.26 1.34 4.27
N ILE A 8 3.23 1.68 3.42
CA ILE A 8 3.03 2.49 2.23
C ILE A 8 2.88 1.55 1.04
N VAL A 9 1.69 1.54 0.47
CA VAL A 9 1.28 0.56 -0.54
C VAL A 9 1.55 1.11 -1.93
N ASP A 10 2.45 0.44 -2.66
CA ASP A 10 2.71 0.56 -4.10
C ASP A 10 2.87 1.99 -4.63
N MET A 11 3.50 2.88 -3.87
CA MET A 11 3.76 4.25 -4.30
C MET A 11 4.92 4.31 -5.32
N GLN A 12 4.82 3.46 -6.35
CA GLN A 12 5.78 3.29 -7.43
C GLN A 12 5.53 4.27 -8.58
N ASN A 13 6.56 4.57 -9.37
CA ASN A 13 6.45 5.55 -10.45
C ASN A 13 5.35 5.21 -11.46
N ASP A 14 5.15 3.92 -11.79
CA ASP A 14 4.12 3.52 -12.76
C ASP A 14 2.69 3.82 -12.30
N PHE A 15 2.43 3.84 -10.98
CA PHE A 15 1.13 4.21 -10.43
C PHE A 15 0.98 5.72 -10.15
N ILE A 16 2.08 6.48 -10.16
CA ILE A 16 2.04 7.92 -9.88
C ILE A 16 2.07 8.74 -11.17
N THR A 17 3.12 8.57 -11.98
CA THR A 17 3.33 9.36 -13.21
C THR A 17 3.53 8.50 -14.45
N GLY A 18 3.64 7.18 -14.30
CA GLY A 18 3.93 6.22 -15.37
C GLY A 18 2.66 5.62 -16.00
N ALA A 19 2.75 4.35 -16.39
CA ALA A 19 1.78 3.66 -17.23
C ALA A 19 0.34 3.64 -16.69
N LEU A 20 0.17 3.61 -15.36
CA LEU A 20 -1.12 3.59 -14.66
C LEU A 20 -1.30 4.82 -13.74
N GLY A 21 -0.52 5.87 -13.95
CA GLY A 21 -0.56 7.10 -13.16
C GLY A 21 -1.89 7.86 -13.31
N THR A 22 -2.37 8.44 -12.20
CA THR A 22 -3.58 9.25 -12.17
C THR A 22 -3.31 10.59 -11.48
N PRO A 23 -4.10 11.64 -11.77
CA PRO A 23 -4.02 12.91 -11.03
C PRO A 23 -4.24 12.73 -9.52
N GLU A 24 -5.15 11.85 -9.13
CA GLU A 24 -5.47 11.55 -7.73
C GLU A 24 -4.26 10.91 -7.02
N ALA A 25 -3.59 9.95 -7.67
CA ALA A 25 -2.38 9.33 -7.13
C ALA A 25 -1.23 10.34 -6.97
N GLN A 26 -1.09 11.27 -7.92
CA GLN A 26 -0.10 12.36 -7.81
C GLN A 26 -0.42 13.32 -6.67
N ALA A 27 -1.70 13.64 -6.47
CA ALA A 27 -2.15 14.59 -5.46
C ALA A 27 -1.85 14.14 -4.03
N ILE A 28 -1.83 12.84 -3.74
CA ILE A 28 -1.55 12.32 -2.39
C ILE A 28 -0.06 12.29 -2.04
N VAL A 29 0.85 12.36 -3.00
CA VAL A 29 2.30 12.22 -2.77
C VAL A 29 2.84 13.19 -1.69
N PRO A 30 2.50 14.49 -1.70
CA PRO A 30 2.97 15.41 -0.65
C PRO A 30 2.46 15.03 0.75
N TYR A 31 1.22 14.56 0.85
CA TYR A 31 0.64 14.12 2.11
C TYR A 31 1.36 12.87 2.62
N VAL A 32 1.50 11.84 1.79
CA VAL A 32 2.23 10.60 2.13
C VAL A 32 3.66 10.90 2.58
N LYS A 33 4.34 11.84 1.91
CA LYS A 33 5.69 12.30 2.31
C LYS A 33 5.72 12.88 3.72
N ASN A 34 4.74 13.71 4.07
CA ASN A 34 4.66 14.31 5.40
C ASN A 34 4.36 13.24 6.46
N GLN A 35 3.46 12.30 6.18
CA GLN A 35 3.16 11.19 7.09
C GLN A 35 4.35 10.25 7.26
N LEU A 36 5.11 9.98 6.21
CA LEU A 36 6.35 9.20 6.27
C LEU A 36 7.38 9.85 7.21
N LYS A 37 7.56 11.18 7.09
CA LYS A 37 8.44 11.94 7.98
C LYS A 37 7.96 11.85 9.43
N PHE A 38 6.67 12.10 9.68
CA PHE A 38 6.08 12.00 11.02
C PHE A 38 6.28 10.60 11.61
N ALA A 39 5.97 9.55 10.85
CA ALA A 39 6.11 8.17 11.29
C ALA A 39 7.54 7.83 11.74
N ARG A 40 8.56 8.34 11.02
CA ARG A 40 9.97 8.19 11.40
C ARG A 40 10.28 8.87 12.72
N GLU A 41 9.84 10.12 12.87
CA GLU A 41 10.05 10.90 14.11
C GLU A 41 9.38 10.23 15.32
N GLN A 42 8.29 9.49 15.10
CA GLN A 42 7.57 8.73 16.12
C GLN A 42 8.07 7.28 16.30
N GLY A 43 9.08 6.86 15.55
CA GLY A 43 9.69 5.52 15.70
C GLY A 43 8.84 4.38 15.14
N TYR A 44 8.03 4.63 14.10
CA TYR A 44 7.30 3.58 13.40
C TYR A 44 8.26 2.65 12.64
N GLU A 45 7.92 1.39 12.58
CA GLU A 45 8.49 0.49 11.57
C GLU A 45 7.77 0.73 10.24
N ILE A 46 8.56 1.03 9.20
CA ILE A 46 8.03 1.45 7.91
C ILE A 46 8.27 0.37 6.87
N TYR A 47 7.20 0.00 6.16
CA TYR A 47 7.20 -0.97 5.08
C TYR A 47 6.68 -0.33 3.80
N PHE A 48 7.39 -0.54 2.70
CA PHE A 48 6.90 -0.23 1.35
C PHE A 48 6.56 -1.54 0.66
N THR A 49 5.35 -1.65 0.11
CA THR A 49 5.06 -2.72 -0.81
C THR A 49 5.42 -2.31 -2.23
N PHE A 50 5.87 -3.28 -3.00
CA PHE A 50 6.22 -3.14 -4.41
C PHE A 50 5.41 -4.16 -5.20
N ASP A 51 4.48 -3.68 -6.00
CA ASP A 51 3.92 -4.50 -7.05
C ASP A 51 5.02 -4.88 -8.02
N THR A 52 5.14 -6.16 -8.36
CA THR A 52 6.34 -6.64 -9.05
C THR A 52 5.97 -7.67 -10.11
N HIS A 53 6.16 -7.28 -11.36
CA HIS A 53 5.93 -8.12 -12.52
C HIS A 53 7.23 -8.45 -13.25
N ASN A 54 7.19 -9.51 -14.04
CA ASN A 54 8.28 -9.97 -14.88
C ASN A 54 7.85 -9.96 -16.36
N GLU A 55 8.75 -10.34 -17.24
CA GLU A 55 8.53 -10.36 -18.71
C GLU A 55 7.30 -11.17 -19.15
N ASN A 56 6.88 -12.16 -18.35
CA ASN A 56 5.70 -12.99 -18.61
C ASN A 56 4.37 -12.37 -18.12
N TYR A 57 4.34 -11.07 -17.77
CA TYR A 57 3.14 -10.40 -17.27
C TYR A 57 1.90 -10.67 -18.13
N PHE A 58 2.01 -10.56 -19.46
CA PHE A 58 0.90 -10.77 -20.40
C PHE A 58 0.37 -12.21 -20.43
N ASP A 59 1.11 -13.18 -19.91
CA ASP A 59 0.66 -14.58 -19.79
C ASP A 59 -0.17 -14.81 -18.53
N THR A 60 -0.09 -13.88 -17.57
CA THR A 60 -0.84 -13.94 -16.30
C THR A 60 -2.33 -13.63 -16.53
N LEU A 61 -3.17 -13.98 -15.54
CA LEU A 61 -4.57 -13.59 -15.55
C LEU A 61 -4.71 -12.06 -15.50
N GLU A 62 -3.90 -11.40 -14.69
CA GLU A 62 -3.90 -9.94 -14.55
C GLU A 62 -3.56 -9.27 -15.89
N GLY A 63 -2.48 -9.70 -16.55
CA GLY A 63 -2.07 -9.15 -17.83
C GLY A 63 -3.07 -9.39 -18.96
N LYS A 64 -3.92 -10.43 -18.86
CA LYS A 64 -5.02 -10.65 -19.79
C LYS A 64 -6.22 -9.72 -19.56
N VAL A 65 -6.46 -9.32 -18.31
CA VAL A 65 -7.54 -8.40 -17.93
C VAL A 65 -7.10 -6.95 -18.09
N LEU A 66 -5.87 -6.63 -17.67
CA LEU A 66 -5.24 -5.31 -17.78
C LEU A 66 -4.00 -5.41 -18.68
N PRO A 67 -4.13 -5.30 -20.01
CA PRO A 67 -3.00 -5.47 -20.92
C PRO A 67 -2.10 -4.22 -20.99
N VAL A 68 -1.69 -3.72 -19.84
CA VAL A 68 -0.78 -2.58 -19.67
C VAL A 68 0.41 -3.04 -18.85
N SER A 69 1.58 -3.14 -19.50
CA SER A 69 2.81 -3.47 -18.79
C SER A 69 3.16 -2.38 -17.78
N HIS A 70 3.35 -2.76 -16.53
CA HIS A 70 3.68 -1.86 -15.44
C HIS A 70 4.52 -2.59 -14.39
N CYS A 71 5.18 -1.85 -13.52
CA CYS A 71 5.94 -2.34 -12.38
C CYS A 71 6.85 -3.54 -12.72
N GLN A 72 7.47 -3.50 -13.90
CA GLN A 72 8.44 -4.52 -14.31
C GLN A 72 9.70 -4.43 -13.43
N PHE A 73 10.06 -5.53 -12.82
CA PHE A 73 11.17 -5.59 -11.86
C PHE A 73 12.44 -4.91 -12.40
N GLY A 74 13.03 -4.02 -11.61
CA GLY A 74 14.28 -3.32 -11.92
C GLY A 74 14.15 -2.18 -12.93
N THR A 75 12.93 -1.81 -13.36
CA THR A 75 12.70 -0.64 -14.19
C THR A 75 12.44 0.61 -13.35
N LYS A 76 12.59 1.79 -13.97
CA LYS A 76 12.23 3.06 -13.30
C LYS A 76 10.75 3.13 -12.90
N GLY A 77 9.86 2.48 -13.66
CA GLY A 77 8.43 2.38 -13.33
C GLY A 77 8.17 1.60 -12.04
N TRP A 78 8.99 0.57 -11.79
CA TRP A 78 8.94 -0.24 -10.58
C TRP A 78 9.47 0.48 -9.34
N ASP A 79 10.41 1.42 -9.49
CA ASP A 79 10.99 2.14 -8.35
C ASP A 79 9.91 2.97 -7.61
N ILE A 80 10.08 3.12 -6.29
CA ILE A 80 9.28 4.05 -5.50
C ILE A 80 9.46 5.47 -6.03
N CYS A 81 8.38 6.24 -6.05
CA CYS A 81 8.38 7.65 -6.40
C CYS A 81 9.49 8.39 -5.64
N GLU A 82 10.33 9.13 -6.37
CA GLU A 82 11.54 9.77 -5.84
C GLU A 82 11.32 10.61 -4.58
N ASN A 83 10.16 11.26 -4.48
CA ASN A 83 9.80 12.05 -3.32
C ASN A 83 9.57 11.25 -2.03
N LEU A 84 9.44 9.93 -2.13
CA LEU A 84 9.16 9.01 -1.03
C LEU A 84 10.33 8.08 -0.72
N ASN A 85 11.47 8.22 -1.41
CA ASN A 85 12.65 7.38 -1.17
C ASN A 85 13.07 7.40 0.31
N ASP A 86 13.12 6.20 0.88
CA ASP A 86 13.47 5.97 2.27
C ASP A 86 14.51 4.84 2.39
N THR A 87 15.68 5.16 2.90
CA THR A 87 16.76 4.19 3.11
C THR A 87 16.60 3.34 4.38
N TRP A 88 15.64 3.65 5.23
CA TRP A 88 15.39 3.00 6.52
C TRP A 88 14.15 2.13 6.55
N SER A 89 13.44 2.02 5.44
CA SER A 89 12.24 1.21 5.31
C SER A 89 12.54 -0.24 4.89
N HIS A 90 11.59 -1.11 5.16
CA HIS A 90 11.60 -2.49 4.69
C HIS A 90 10.84 -2.59 3.37
N ASN A 91 11.42 -3.26 2.38
CA ASN A 91 10.78 -3.47 1.09
C ASN A 91 10.09 -4.83 1.05
N VAL A 92 8.84 -4.84 0.64
CA VAL A 92 7.99 -6.04 0.53
C VAL A 92 7.56 -6.21 -0.92
N LEU A 93 8.21 -7.11 -1.63
CA LEU A 93 7.88 -7.42 -3.01
C LEU A 93 6.68 -8.38 -3.06
N LYS A 94 5.71 -8.06 -3.88
CA LYS A 94 4.50 -8.87 -4.07
C LYS A 94 4.20 -9.02 -5.57
N SER A 95 3.67 -10.15 -5.96
CA SER A 95 3.21 -10.44 -7.32
C SER A 95 1.68 -10.58 -7.40
N THR A 96 0.98 -10.10 -6.38
CA THR A 96 -0.48 -10.09 -6.25
C THR A 96 -0.89 -8.78 -5.59
N PHE A 97 -2.19 -8.45 -5.63
CA PHE A 97 -2.70 -7.18 -5.09
C PHE A 97 -2.41 -7.01 -3.59
N GLY A 98 -2.54 -8.05 -2.79
CA GLY A 98 -2.17 -8.06 -1.38
C GLY A 98 -0.99 -9.01 -1.10
N TYR A 99 -0.14 -8.68 -0.14
CA TYR A 99 0.93 -9.57 0.29
C TYR A 99 0.39 -10.64 1.25
N PRO A 100 0.43 -11.94 0.89
CA PRO A 100 -0.27 -12.96 1.68
C PRO A 100 0.42 -13.33 2.99
N ASN A 101 1.73 -13.09 3.10
CA ASN A 101 2.56 -13.62 4.20
C ASN A 101 3.00 -12.53 5.20
N TRP A 102 2.13 -11.56 5.51
CA TRP A 102 2.44 -10.50 6.47
C TRP A 102 2.89 -11.04 7.83
N ASN A 103 2.35 -12.18 8.27
CA ASN A 103 2.74 -12.82 9.51
C ASN A 103 4.20 -13.28 9.54
N HIS A 104 4.81 -13.58 8.41
CA HIS A 104 6.23 -13.92 8.34
C HIS A 104 7.13 -12.70 8.46
N ILE A 105 6.65 -11.52 8.06
CA ILE A 105 7.40 -10.27 8.13
C ILE A 105 7.19 -9.59 9.48
N LEU A 106 5.92 -9.44 9.89
CA LEU A 106 5.57 -8.72 11.11
C LEU A 106 5.66 -9.60 12.36
N GLY A 107 5.72 -10.93 12.19
CA GLY A 107 5.66 -11.92 13.25
C GLY A 107 4.22 -12.36 13.56
N SER A 108 4.06 -13.56 14.10
CA SER A 108 2.76 -14.12 14.49
C SER A 108 2.24 -13.55 15.81
N ASP A 109 3.06 -12.79 16.52
CA ASP A 109 2.83 -12.36 17.89
C ASP A 109 3.04 -10.84 18.06
N VAL A 110 2.09 -10.13 18.24
CA VAL A 110 1.35 -9.67 19.35
C VAL A 110 1.87 -8.41 20.07
N ASN A 111 2.99 -7.86 19.73
CA ASN A 111 3.41 -6.55 20.24
C ASN A 111 3.23 -5.44 19.20
N ILE A 112 2.15 -5.53 18.41
CA ILE A 112 1.78 -4.48 17.48
C ILE A 112 0.67 -3.65 18.10
N ASP A 113 0.97 -2.40 18.45
CA ASP A 113 -0.01 -1.48 19.01
C ASP A 113 -1.03 -1.08 17.95
N HIS A 114 -0.60 -0.83 16.73
CA HIS A 114 -1.47 -0.60 15.57
C HIS A 114 -0.71 -0.66 14.24
N ILE A 115 -1.48 -0.83 13.15
CA ILE A 115 -1.00 -0.80 11.77
C ILE A 115 -1.74 0.31 11.02
N VAL A 116 -1.01 1.17 10.30
CA VAL A 116 -1.57 2.20 9.42
C VAL A 116 -1.18 1.88 7.99
N LEU A 117 -2.15 1.93 7.06
CA LEU A 117 -1.92 1.79 5.63
C LEU A 117 -2.26 3.10 4.91
N MET A 118 -1.49 3.41 3.87
CA MET A 118 -1.79 4.44 2.88
C MET A 118 -1.14 4.07 1.54
N GLY A 119 -1.56 4.70 0.44
CA GLY A 119 -1.00 4.47 -0.89
C GLY A 119 -2.05 4.17 -1.96
N VAL A 120 -1.67 3.36 -2.96
CA VAL A 120 -2.48 3.10 -4.17
C VAL A 120 -2.53 1.62 -4.54
N CYS A 121 -3.58 1.16 -5.23
CA CYS A 121 -4.88 1.86 -5.31
C CYS A 121 -5.76 1.45 -4.14
N THR A 122 -6.55 2.37 -3.59
CA THR A 122 -7.43 2.12 -2.43
C THR A 122 -8.30 0.88 -2.62
N ASP A 123 -8.88 0.74 -3.81
CA ASP A 123 -9.84 -0.29 -4.21
C ASP A 123 -9.20 -1.59 -4.72
N ILE A 124 -7.86 -1.66 -4.76
CA ILE A 124 -7.14 -2.85 -5.20
C ILE A 124 -6.10 -3.26 -4.14
N CYS A 125 -4.90 -2.68 -4.18
CA CYS A 125 -3.78 -3.13 -3.35
C CYS A 125 -3.94 -2.73 -1.88
N VAL A 126 -4.48 -1.54 -1.58
CA VAL A 126 -4.67 -1.09 -0.19
C VAL A 126 -5.69 -1.96 0.51
N ILE A 127 -6.91 -2.10 -0.04
CA ILE A 127 -7.96 -2.94 0.57
C ILE A 127 -7.52 -4.40 0.69
N SER A 128 -6.83 -4.94 -0.33
CA SER A 128 -6.34 -6.33 -0.30
C SER A 128 -5.38 -6.55 0.86
N ASN A 129 -4.39 -5.66 1.05
CA ASN A 129 -3.46 -5.76 2.18
C ASN A 129 -4.19 -5.55 3.51
N ALA A 130 -5.09 -4.59 3.60
CA ALA A 130 -5.83 -4.30 4.82
C ALA A 130 -6.67 -5.50 5.30
N LEU A 131 -7.35 -6.19 4.38
CA LEU A 131 -8.14 -7.39 4.70
C LEU A 131 -7.27 -8.60 5.08
N ILE A 132 -6.14 -8.79 4.41
CA ILE A 132 -5.17 -9.84 4.77
C ILE A 132 -4.61 -9.58 6.17
N LEU A 133 -4.22 -8.33 6.47
CA LEU A 133 -3.74 -7.94 7.79
C LEU A 133 -4.82 -8.13 8.86
N ARG A 134 -6.08 -7.79 8.57
CA ARG A 134 -7.21 -8.03 9.47
C ARG A 134 -7.37 -9.53 9.77
N ALA A 135 -7.15 -10.40 8.79
CA ALA A 135 -7.23 -11.86 8.99
C ALA A 135 -6.07 -12.38 9.87
N TRP A 136 -4.85 -11.88 9.68
CA TRP A 136 -3.69 -12.26 10.49
C TRP A 136 -3.69 -11.67 11.89
N TYR A 137 -4.18 -10.44 12.04
CA TYR A 137 -4.14 -9.65 13.29
C TYR A 137 -5.55 -9.22 13.73
N PRO A 138 -6.42 -10.19 14.10
CA PRO A 138 -7.84 -9.90 14.37
C PRO A 138 -8.06 -8.98 15.58
N ASN A 139 -7.10 -8.89 16.49
CA ASN A 139 -7.19 -8.08 17.70
C ASN A 139 -6.33 -6.80 17.64
N THR A 140 -5.56 -6.60 16.58
CA THR A 140 -4.74 -5.39 16.39
C THR A 140 -5.56 -4.31 15.70
N PRO A 141 -5.57 -3.07 16.19
CA PRO A 141 -6.16 -1.94 15.48
C PRO A 141 -5.48 -1.74 14.11
N ILE A 142 -6.27 -1.73 13.04
CA ILE A 142 -5.81 -1.45 11.68
C ILE A 142 -6.50 -0.19 11.20
N TYR A 143 -5.72 0.75 10.71
CA TYR A 143 -6.15 2.02 10.19
C TYR A 143 -5.79 2.15 8.70
N VAL A 144 -6.66 2.78 7.94
CA VAL A 144 -6.35 3.29 6.60
C VAL A 144 -6.44 4.81 6.65
N ASP A 145 -5.33 5.46 6.32
CA ASP A 145 -5.29 6.92 6.20
C ASP A 145 -5.82 7.31 4.82
N GLN A 146 -7.10 7.69 4.78
CA GLN A 146 -7.81 7.95 3.53
C GLN A 146 -7.25 9.18 2.78
N SER A 147 -6.69 10.17 3.49
CA SER A 147 -6.04 11.33 2.87
C SER A 147 -4.73 10.97 2.16
N GLY A 148 -4.12 9.84 2.54
CA GLY A 148 -2.94 9.27 1.90
C GLY A 148 -3.26 8.16 0.88
N CYS A 149 -4.54 8.00 0.48
CA CYS A 149 -4.97 6.96 -0.45
C CYS A 149 -5.62 7.56 -1.71
N ALA A 150 -5.39 6.91 -2.85
CA ALA A 150 -6.10 7.19 -4.10
C ALA A 150 -6.56 5.88 -4.73
N GLY A 151 -7.81 5.84 -5.22
CA GLY A 151 -8.37 4.70 -5.93
C GLY A 151 -8.19 4.78 -7.44
N THR A 152 -8.66 3.76 -8.14
CA THR A 152 -8.72 3.75 -9.61
C THR A 152 -9.68 4.82 -10.14
N THR A 153 -10.74 5.10 -9.40
CA THR A 153 -11.65 6.24 -9.57
C THR A 153 -12.09 6.76 -8.20
N PRO A 154 -12.58 8.01 -8.09
CA PRO A 154 -13.15 8.51 -6.83
C PRO A 154 -14.28 7.64 -6.28
N GLU A 155 -15.13 7.10 -7.13
CA GLU A 155 -16.25 6.21 -6.74
C GLU A 155 -15.74 4.89 -6.15
N ASN A 156 -14.75 4.26 -6.80
CA ASN A 156 -14.14 3.03 -6.33
C ASN A 156 -13.37 3.24 -5.02
N HIS A 157 -12.66 4.36 -4.90
CA HIS A 157 -12.02 4.77 -3.66
C HIS A 157 -13.04 4.79 -2.49
N GLN A 158 -14.15 5.48 -2.65
CA GLN A 158 -15.19 5.56 -1.62
C GLN A 158 -15.86 4.21 -1.35
N ALA A 159 -16.05 3.38 -2.38
CA ALA A 159 -16.60 2.03 -2.20
C ALA A 159 -15.67 1.16 -1.36
N ALA A 160 -14.38 1.19 -1.66
CA ALA A 160 -13.37 0.42 -0.91
C ALA A 160 -13.28 0.87 0.56
N LEU A 161 -13.32 2.17 0.84
CA LEU A 161 -13.34 2.70 2.21
C LEU A 161 -14.53 2.16 2.99
N ARG A 162 -15.75 2.20 2.42
CA ARG A 162 -16.95 1.64 3.08
C ARG A 162 -16.84 0.14 3.37
N VAL A 163 -16.25 -0.63 2.45
CA VAL A 163 -16.02 -2.08 2.66
C VAL A 163 -15.03 -2.29 3.81
N MET A 164 -13.95 -1.53 3.84
CA MET A 164 -12.95 -1.64 4.90
C MET A 164 -13.54 -1.30 6.28
N GLU A 165 -14.36 -0.25 6.39
CA GLU A 165 -15.08 0.05 7.63
C GLU A 165 -16.01 -1.10 8.08
N SER A 166 -16.74 -1.71 7.14
CA SER A 166 -17.59 -2.88 7.43
C SER A 166 -16.77 -4.06 7.96
N CYS A 167 -15.49 -4.17 7.55
CA CYS A 167 -14.55 -5.16 8.04
C CYS A 167 -13.79 -4.71 9.30
N GLN A 168 -14.25 -3.66 9.98
CA GLN A 168 -13.67 -3.13 11.23
C GLN A 168 -12.24 -2.58 11.05
N ILE A 169 -11.91 -2.13 9.86
CA ILE A 169 -10.73 -1.33 9.59
C ILE A 169 -11.13 0.13 9.77
N ARG A 170 -10.40 0.85 10.60
CA ARG A 170 -10.75 2.24 10.94
C ARG A 170 -10.18 3.20 9.90
N LEU A 171 -10.98 4.15 9.47
CA LEU A 171 -10.52 5.22 8.61
C LEU A 171 -10.01 6.38 9.46
N ILE A 172 -8.89 6.97 9.05
CA ILE A 172 -8.33 8.20 9.61
C ILE A 172 -7.99 9.16 8.45
N GLY A 173 -7.63 10.40 8.78
CA GLY A 173 -7.53 11.47 7.79
C GLY A 173 -8.91 12.03 7.41
N GLU A 174 -8.96 13.16 6.69
CA GLU A 174 -10.18 13.83 6.23
C GLU A 174 -10.33 13.72 4.69
#